data_6586ab87c3a3ec8b22777629f690ef4a
#
_entry.id   6586ab87c3a3ec8b22777629f690ef4a
#
_cell.length_a   1.000
_cell.length_b   1.000
_cell.length_c   1.000
_cell.angle_alpha   90.00
_cell.angle_beta   90.00
_cell.angle_gamma   90.00
#
_symmetry.space_group_name_H-M   'P 1'
#
loop_
_entity.id
_entity.type
_entity.pdbx_description
1 polymer ?
#
loop_
_entity_poly.entity_id
_entity_poly.type
_entity_poly.pdbx_seq_one_letter_code
_entity_poly.pdbx_strand_id
1 'polypeptide(L)'
;VSGTQETGFTIVNRDNEKVKIKVDKKWLGKVANEITVSLMNGTNVVEAKTVNASAAKSGEAKTWEVSFEAPKFDAAGNEIAYTVTESAIAGYEAKVSGNQATGFTIVNKDTEKVKIKVDKKWLGGVADQVTISLMNGNVPYATKTINASAAKSGDAKTWEVTFEAPKYNALGEEIAYTVTES
;
A
#
# COMPACT_ATOMS: atom_id res chain seq x y z
N VAL A 1 35.27 12.75 -31.22
CA VAL A 1 35.60 13.33 -32.53
C VAL A 1 35.38 12.25 -33.58
N SER A 2 34.68 12.55 -34.65
CA SER A 2 34.47 11.69 -35.82
C SER A 2 34.70 12.48 -37.10
N GLY A 3 34.82 11.79 -38.24
CA GLY A 3 35.07 12.41 -39.56
C GLY A 3 36.51 12.26 -40.03
N THR A 4 36.79 12.79 -41.22
CA THR A 4 38.09 12.81 -41.90
C THR A 4 38.40 14.17 -42.44
N GLN A 5 39.62 14.37 -42.95
CA GLN A 5 40.01 15.62 -43.63
C GLN A 5 39.12 15.89 -44.86
N GLU A 6 38.69 14.83 -45.55
CA GLU A 6 37.85 14.94 -46.75
C GLU A 6 36.38 15.23 -46.40
N THR A 7 35.85 14.68 -45.33
CA THR A 7 34.43 14.82 -44.88
C THR A 7 34.23 15.87 -43.82
N GLY A 8 35.33 16.45 -43.29
CA GLY A 8 35.32 17.33 -42.12
C GLY A 8 35.29 16.55 -40.80
N PHE A 9 35.59 17.23 -39.71
CA PHE A 9 35.58 16.66 -38.37
C PHE A 9 34.38 17.15 -37.58
N THR A 10 33.77 16.26 -36.81
CA THR A 10 32.74 16.55 -35.83
C THR A 10 33.25 16.30 -34.43
N ILE A 11 33.12 17.29 -33.56
CA ILE A 11 33.40 17.21 -32.14
C ILE A 11 32.08 17.22 -31.40
N VAL A 12 31.82 16.17 -30.60
CA VAL A 12 30.64 16.08 -29.76
C VAL A 12 31.10 16.10 -28.30
N ASN A 13 30.60 17.10 -27.55
CA ASN A 13 30.71 17.15 -26.10
C ASN A 13 29.38 16.64 -25.52
N ARG A 14 29.48 15.75 -24.54
CA ARG A 14 28.29 15.23 -23.82
C ARG A 14 28.34 15.74 -22.42
N ASP A 15 27.18 16.24 -21.95
CA ASP A 15 26.96 16.51 -20.54
C ASP A 15 26.82 15.17 -19.81
N ASN A 16 27.57 14.99 -18.74
CA ASN A 16 27.55 13.81 -17.88
C ASN A 16 26.99 14.10 -16.47
N GLU A 17 26.24 15.21 -16.34
CA GLU A 17 25.54 15.55 -15.11
C GLU A 17 24.58 14.42 -14.69
N LYS A 18 24.55 14.16 -13.38
CA LYS A 18 23.62 13.20 -12.77
C LYS A 18 22.53 13.91 -12.03
N VAL A 19 21.36 13.29 -12.01
CA VAL A 19 20.22 13.71 -11.19
C VAL A 19 20.05 12.72 -10.03
N LYS A 20 19.79 13.27 -8.83
CA LYS A 20 19.44 12.48 -7.66
C LYS A 20 17.92 12.42 -7.50
N ILE A 21 17.35 11.23 -7.53
CA ILE A 21 15.92 10.97 -7.41
C ILE A 21 15.66 10.38 -6.02
N LYS A 22 14.86 11.07 -5.20
CA LYS A 22 14.46 10.62 -3.86
C LYS A 22 13.11 9.95 -3.91
N VAL A 23 12.93 8.90 -3.12
CA VAL A 23 11.67 8.15 -2.98
C VAL A 23 11.39 7.93 -1.50
N ASP A 24 10.26 8.42 -1.02
CA ASP A 24 9.71 8.13 0.29
C ASP A 24 8.73 6.97 0.16
N LYS A 25 9.02 5.85 0.81
CA LYS A 25 8.12 4.72 0.91
C LYS A 25 7.35 4.80 2.23
N LYS A 26 6.01 4.87 2.15
CA LYS A 26 5.11 4.94 3.31
C LYS A 26 4.24 3.71 3.44
N TRP A 27 4.06 3.23 4.67
CA TRP A 27 3.22 2.09 5.01
C TRP A 27 1.99 2.53 5.80
N LEU A 28 0.80 2.17 5.32
CA LEU A 28 -0.47 2.35 6.03
C LEU A 28 -0.98 0.96 6.46
N GLY A 29 -0.90 0.68 7.75
CA GLY A 29 -1.15 -0.63 8.34
C GLY A 29 0.14 -1.32 8.76
N LYS A 30 0.26 -2.62 8.48
CA LYS A 30 1.45 -3.42 8.73
C LYS A 30 2.59 -3.02 7.79
N VAL A 31 3.81 -3.16 8.24
CA VAL A 31 5.02 -2.96 7.43
C VAL A 31 5.46 -4.31 6.87
N ALA A 32 5.73 -4.39 5.56
CA ALA A 32 6.30 -5.58 4.95
C ALA A 32 7.78 -5.75 5.32
N ASN A 33 8.33 -6.96 5.11
CA ASN A 33 9.73 -7.23 5.44
C ASN A 33 10.70 -6.47 4.51
N GLU A 34 10.36 -6.41 3.23
CA GLU A 34 11.17 -5.76 2.20
C GLU A 34 10.31 -5.32 1.02
N ILE A 35 10.87 -4.46 0.18
CA ILE A 35 10.27 -4.00 -1.07
C ILE A 35 11.36 -3.70 -2.08
N THR A 36 11.10 -3.98 -3.36
CA THR A 36 11.96 -3.55 -4.45
C THR A 36 11.35 -2.33 -5.15
N VAL A 37 12.09 -1.23 -5.15
CA VAL A 37 11.77 0.01 -5.87
C VAL A 37 12.65 0.09 -7.10
N SER A 38 12.05 0.37 -8.25
CA SER A 38 12.75 0.49 -9.54
C SER A 38 12.66 1.90 -10.08
N LEU A 39 13.81 2.44 -10.48
CA LEU A 39 13.91 3.65 -11.29
C LEU A 39 13.68 3.29 -12.75
N MET A 40 12.79 4.01 -13.42
CA MET A 40 12.35 3.73 -14.78
C MET A 40 12.70 4.88 -15.73
N ASN A 41 13.11 4.53 -16.96
CA ASN A 41 13.13 5.42 -18.10
C ASN A 41 12.14 4.87 -19.15
N GLY A 42 10.96 5.45 -19.21
CA GLY A 42 9.82 4.86 -19.92
C GLY A 42 9.46 3.50 -19.34
N THR A 43 9.53 2.45 -20.16
CA THR A 43 9.28 1.05 -19.76
C THR A 43 10.53 0.29 -19.30
N ASN A 44 11.74 0.89 -19.41
CA ASN A 44 12.98 0.24 -19.07
C ASN A 44 13.36 0.49 -17.62
N VAL A 45 13.75 -0.58 -16.91
CA VAL A 45 14.34 -0.48 -15.58
C VAL A 45 15.79 0.01 -15.73
N VAL A 46 16.11 1.14 -15.10
CA VAL A 46 17.44 1.73 -15.06
C VAL A 46 18.24 1.16 -13.89
N GLU A 47 17.61 1.13 -12.71
CA GLU A 47 18.18 0.59 -11.48
C GLU A 47 17.04 0.08 -10.60
N ALA A 48 17.28 -1.00 -9.86
CA ALA A 48 16.34 -1.52 -8.85
C ALA A 48 17.05 -1.66 -7.50
N LYS A 49 16.39 -1.26 -6.42
CA LYS A 49 16.89 -1.36 -5.04
C LYS A 49 15.88 -2.08 -4.17
N THR A 50 16.31 -3.15 -3.53
CA THR A 50 15.55 -3.82 -2.48
C THR A 50 15.93 -3.21 -1.14
N VAL A 51 14.93 -2.75 -0.41
CA VAL A 51 15.08 -2.11 0.91
C VAL A 51 14.16 -2.77 1.93
N ASN A 52 14.54 -2.65 3.19
CA ASN A 52 13.83 -3.19 4.34
C ASN A 52 13.78 -2.15 5.46
N ALA A 53 13.42 -2.54 6.67
CA ALA A 53 13.29 -1.64 7.82
C ALA A 53 14.57 -0.87 8.18
N SER A 54 15.76 -1.29 7.71
CA SER A 54 17.00 -0.51 7.91
C SER A 54 17.02 0.81 7.14
N ALA A 55 16.17 0.95 6.12
CA ALA A 55 15.98 2.19 5.35
C ALA A 55 14.95 3.14 5.99
N ALA A 56 14.44 2.83 7.19
CA ALA A 56 13.48 3.68 7.89
C ALA A 56 14.10 5.04 8.26
N LYS A 57 13.32 6.11 8.05
CA LYS A 57 13.70 7.44 8.52
C LYS A 57 13.78 7.45 10.05
N SER A 58 14.71 8.22 10.58
CA SER A 58 14.85 8.36 12.03
C SER A 58 13.54 8.83 12.67
N GLY A 59 13.03 8.06 13.64
CA GLY A 59 11.75 8.32 14.30
C GLY A 59 10.49 7.93 13.53
N GLU A 60 10.61 7.43 12.29
CA GLU A 60 9.49 7.10 11.41
C GLU A 60 9.58 5.66 10.88
N ALA A 61 9.34 4.66 11.71
CA ALA A 61 9.46 3.24 11.34
C ALA A 61 8.62 2.82 10.12
N LYS A 62 7.54 3.56 9.83
CA LYS A 62 6.63 3.32 8.68
C LYS A 62 6.99 4.16 7.44
N THR A 63 8.07 4.94 7.46
CA THR A 63 8.56 5.70 6.30
C THR A 63 9.99 5.29 6.01
N TRP A 64 10.23 4.69 4.84
CA TRP A 64 11.56 4.29 4.37
C TRP A 64 12.03 5.22 3.28
N GLU A 65 13.33 5.48 3.20
CA GLU A 65 13.93 6.34 2.21
C GLU A 65 14.77 5.54 1.21
N VAL A 66 14.56 5.80 -0.07
CA VAL A 66 15.34 5.25 -1.18
C VAL A 66 15.81 6.39 -2.05
N SER A 67 17.03 6.33 -2.57
CA SER A 67 17.52 7.31 -3.54
C SER A 67 18.27 6.64 -4.67
N PHE A 68 18.15 7.22 -5.86
CA PHE A 68 18.85 6.81 -7.08
C PHE A 68 19.71 7.97 -7.60
N GLU A 69 20.78 7.63 -8.30
CA GLU A 69 21.57 8.57 -9.09
C GLU A 69 21.64 8.06 -10.53
N ALA A 70 21.20 8.88 -11.48
CA ALA A 70 21.15 8.50 -12.87
C ALA A 70 21.59 9.67 -13.78
N PRO A 71 22.01 9.42 -15.04
CA PRO A 71 22.32 10.47 -16.00
C PRO A 71 21.14 11.44 -16.16
N LYS A 72 21.42 12.74 -16.23
CA LYS A 72 20.38 13.74 -16.48
C LYS A 72 19.92 13.74 -17.93
N PHE A 73 20.86 13.48 -18.86
CA PHE A 73 20.65 13.56 -20.30
C PHE A 73 20.84 12.21 -20.99
N ASP A 74 20.10 11.99 -22.07
CA ASP A 74 20.28 10.85 -22.96
C ASP A 74 21.47 11.06 -23.93
N ALA A 75 21.70 10.08 -24.80
CA ALA A 75 22.78 10.14 -25.79
C ALA A 75 22.59 11.24 -26.85
N ALA A 76 21.38 11.75 -27.03
CA ALA A 76 21.02 12.82 -27.93
C ALA A 76 21.04 14.21 -27.25
N GLY A 77 21.25 14.27 -25.93
CA GLY A 77 21.29 15.50 -25.15
C GLY A 77 19.91 15.96 -24.63
N ASN A 78 18.89 15.10 -24.69
CA ASN A 78 17.58 15.40 -24.12
C ASN A 78 17.55 15.04 -22.65
N GLU A 79 16.88 15.85 -21.83
CA GLU A 79 16.68 15.54 -20.42
C GLU A 79 15.78 14.30 -20.26
N ILE A 80 16.21 13.35 -19.41
CA ILE A 80 15.51 12.09 -19.18
C ILE A 80 14.46 12.31 -18.08
N ALA A 81 13.20 11.99 -18.39
CA ALA A 81 12.09 12.02 -17.44
C ALA A 81 11.98 10.65 -16.75
N TYR A 82 12.57 10.54 -15.56
CA TYR A 82 12.49 9.31 -14.75
C TYR A 82 11.16 9.21 -14.03
N THR A 83 10.71 7.95 -13.85
CA THR A 83 9.60 7.57 -12.98
C THR A 83 10.04 6.46 -12.04
N VAL A 84 9.21 6.11 -11.07
CA VAL A 84 9.49 5.00 -10.15
C VAL A 84 8.31 4.03 -10.11
N THR A 85 8.64 2.75 -9.92
CA THR A 85 7.66 1.68 -9.68
C THR A 85 8.11 0.86 -8.49
N GLU A 86 7.20 0.07 -7.92
CA GLU A 86 7.56 -0.95 -6.94
C GLU A 86 7.08 -2.34 -7.36
N SER A 87 7.74 -3.38 -6.84
CA SER A 87 7.24 -4.74 -6.96
C SER A 87 5.95 -4.91 -6.18
N ALA A 88 4.95 -5.60 -6.78
CA ALA A 88 3.70 -5.88 -6.11
C ALA A 88 3.91 -6.71 -4.84
N ILE A 89 3.27 -6.32 -3.75
CA ILE A 89 3.27 -7.06 -2.48
C ILE A 89 1.85 -7.56 -2.21
N ALA A 90 1.70 -8.86 -1.99
CA ALA A 90 0.41 -9.45 -1.65
C ALA A 90 -0.16 -8.83 -0.36
N GLY A 91 -1.45 -8.47 -0.38
CA GLY A 91 -2.12 -7.85 0.76
C GLY A 91 -1.96 -6.33 0.86
N TYR A 92 -1.36 -5.69 -0.16
CA TYR A 92 -1.23 -4.23 -0.22
C TYR A 92 -1.74 -3.65 -1.53
N GLU A 93 -2.30 -2.45 -1.43
CA GLU A 93 -2.56 -1.55 -2.57
C GLU A 93 -1.49 -0.47 -2.59
N ALA A 94 -0.78 -0.36 -3.73
CA ALA A 94 0.29 0.61 -3.92
C ALA A 94 -0.19 1.84 -4.71
N LYS A 95 0.25 3.02 -4.29
CA LYS A 95 0.03 4.27 -5.01
C LYS A 95 1.32 5.06 -5.09
N VAL A 96 1.74 5.41 -6.31
CA VAL A 96 2.89 6.28 -6.57
C VAL A 96 2.40 7.70 -6.87
N SER A 97 3.10 8.70 -6.34
CA SER A 97 2.86 10.13 -6.56
C SER A 97 4.17 10.92 -6.51
N GLY A 98 4.12 12.19 -6.89
CA GLY A 98 5.30 13.04 -6.98
C GLY A 98 5.96 13.02 -8.36
N ASN A 99 7.16 13.57 -8.46
CA ASN A 99 7.93 13.66 -9.70
C ASN A 99 9.44 13.71 -9.40
N GLN A 100 10.26 13.68 -10.46
CA GLN A 100 11.72 13.70 -10.37
C GLN A 100 12.26 14.92 -9.63
N ALA A 101 11.67 16.11 -9.81
CA ALA A 101 12.19 17.36 -9.26
C ALA A 101 11.92 17.48 -7.74
N THR A 102 10.75 17.02 -7.27
CA THR A 102 10.32 17.13 -5.87
C THR A 102 10.51 15.84 -5.07
N GLY A 103 10.82 14.73 -5.75
CA GLY A 103 10.85 13.38 -5.21
C GLY A 103 9.53 12.65 -5.41
N PHE A 104 9.58 11.34 -5.26
CA PHE A 104 8.42 10.45 -5.35
C PHE A 104 7.99 9.99 -3.96
N THR A 105 6.71 9.69 -3.84
CA THR A 105 6.16 9.00 -2.68
C THR A 105 5.43 7.75 -3.14
N ILE A 106 5.76 6.60 -2.56
CA ILE A 106 5.07 5.33 -2.74
C ILE A 106 4.35 5.00 -1.44
N VAL A 107 3.03 4.89 -1.49
CA VAL A 107 2.20 4.52 -0.34
C VAL A 107 1.65 3.13 -0.53
N ASN A 108 1.91 2.21 0.43
CA ASN A 108 1.26 0.90 0.47
C ASN A 108 0.24 0.89 1.60
N LYS A 109 -1.01 0.66 1.23
CA LYS A 109 -2.11 0.46 2.15
C LYS A 109 -2.35 -1.04 2.33
N ASP A 110 -2.29 -1.49 3.58
CA ASP A 110 -2.63 -2.86 3.96
C ASP A 110 -4.14 -3.11 3.73
N THR A 111 -4.46 -4.20 3.03
CA THR A 111 -5.83 -4.60 2.69
C THR A 111 -6.32 -5.79 3.52
N GLU A 112 -5.59 -6.13 4.59
CA GLU A 112 -5.97 -7.20 5.51
C GLU A 112 -7.37 -6.98 6.07
N LYS A 113 -8.14 -8.07 6.12
CA LYS A 113 -9.48 -8.08 6.73
C LYS A 113 -9.47 -8.90 8.00
N VAL A 114 -10.32 -8.51 8.95
CA VAL A 114 -10.60 -9.27 10.17
C VAL A 114 -11.95 -9.95 10.07
N LYS A 115 -12.04 -11.17 10.62
CA LYS A 115 -13.31 -11.88 10.81
C LYS A 115 -13.71 -11.73 12.27
N ILE A 116 -14.88 -11.11 12.48
CA ILE A 116 -15.45 -10.87 13.81
C ILE A 116 -16.65 -11.80 13.96
N LYS A 117 -16.50 -12.78 14.87
CA LYS A 117 -17.57 -13.69 15.24
C LYS A 117 -18.35 -13.12 16.38
N VAL A 118 -19.67 -13.23 16.31
CA VAL A 118 -20.60 -12.80 17.34
C VAL A 118 -21.52 -13.97 17.68
N ASP A 119 -21.56 -14.36 18.96
CA ASP A 119 -22.50 -15.33 19.50
C ASP A 119 -23.63 -14.58 20.22
N LYS A 120 -24.83 -14.65 19.65
CA LYS A 120 -26.05 -14.18 20.32
C LYS A 120 -26.61 -15.30 21.16
N LYS A 121 -26.66 -15.11 22.48
CA LYS A 121 -27.22 -16.09 23.43
C LYS A 121 -28.57 -15.66 23.93
N TRP A 122 -29.53 -16.59 23.95
CA TRP A 122 -30.86 -16.40 24.47
C TRP A 122 -31.00 -17.02 25.86
N LEU A 123 -31.39 -16.21 26.83
CA LEU A 123 -31.72 -16.65 28.18
C LEU A 123 -33.25 -16.61 28.32
N GLY A 124 -33.90 -17.78 28.28
CA GLY A 124 -35.36 -17.90 28.29
C GLY A 124 -35.93 -18.17 26.91
N GLY A 125 -36.92 -17.41 26.47
CA GLY A 125 -37.52 -17.53 25.12
C GLY A 125 -36.54 -17.09 24.02
N VAL A 126 -36.75 -17.59 22.80
CA VAL A 126 -35.99 -17.21 21.60
C VAL A 126 -36.92 -16.34 20.74
N ALA A 127 -36.47 -15.19 20.29
CA ALA A 127 -37.22 -14.35 19.36
C ALA A 127 -37.15 -14.90 17.92
N ASP A 128 -38.02 -14.43 17.04
CA ASP A 128 -38.07 -14.84 15.64
C ASP A 128 -36.83 -14.39 14.86
N GLN A 129 -36.32 -13.19 15.20
CA GLN A 129 -35.13 -12.60 14.60
C GLN A 129 -34.49 -11.58 15.51
N VAL A 130 -33.25 -11.23 15.20
CA VAL A 130 -32.51 -10.17 15.86
C VAL A 130 -31.55 -9.51 14.86
N THR A 131 -31.35 -8.22 14.99
CA THR A 131 -30.42 -7.47 14.14
C THR A 131 -29.14 -7.18 14.91
N ILE A 132 -28.01 -7.61 14.38
CA ILE A 132 -26.67 -7.38 14.93
C ILE A 132 -25.95 -6.38 14.02
N SER A 133 -25.41 -5.31 14.59
CA SER A 133 -24.62 -4.32 13.88
C SER A 133 -23.18 -4.35 14.34
N LEU A 134 -22.25 -4.49 13.38
CA LEU A 134 -20.83 -4.23 13.59
C LEU A 134 -20.60 -2.73 13.52
N MET A 135 -19.99 -2.16 14.55
CA MET A 135 -19.79 -0.72 14.69
C MET A 135 -18.32 -0.34 14.52
N ASN A 136 -18.07 0.78 13.82
CA ASN A 136 -16.78 1.49 13.83
C ASN A 136 -17.00 2.82 14.57
N GLY A 137 -16.60 2.88 15.82
CA GLY A 137 -17.01 3.94 16.73
C GLY A 137 -18.54 3.97 16.88
N ASN A 138 -19.17 5.10 16.61
CA ASN A 138 -20.64 5.28 16.72
C ASN A 138 -21.38 5.05 15.39
N VAL A 139 -20.70 4.61 14.32
CA VAL A 139 -21.30 4.41 12.99
C VAL A 139 -21.39 2.93 12.67
N PRO A 140 -22.57 2.41 12.24
CA PRO A 140 -22.67 1.04 11.75
C PRO A 140 -21.80 0.86 10.50
N TYR A 141 -20.85 -0.10 10.56
CA TYR A 141 -20.07 -0.54 9.40
C TYR A 141 -20.85 -1.56 8.56
N ALA A 142 -21.46 -2.52 9.23
CA ALA A 142 -22.30 -3.56 8.61
C ALA A 142 -23.37 -4.04 9.57
N THR A 143 -24.52 -4.42 9.02
CA THR A 143 -25.66 -4.92 9.80
C THR A 143 -26.14 -6.23 9.21
N LYS A 144 -26.47 -7.20 10.07
CA LYS A 144 -27.05 -8.50 9.70
C LYS A 144 -28.23 -8.84 10.59
N THR A 145 -29.37 -9.15 9.99
CA THR A 145 -30.50 -9.74 10.70
C THR A 145 -30.40 -11.26 10.63
N ILE A 146 -30.45 -11.90 11.76
CA ILE A 146 -30.35 -13.38 11.91
C ILE A 146 -31.61 -13.93 12.58
N ASN A 147 -31.89 -15.19 12.34
CA ASN A 147 -33.02 -15.95 12.91
C ASN A 147 -32.56 -17.34 13.33
N ALA A 148 -33.48 -18.22 13.62
CA ALA A 148 -33.20 -19.57 14.10
C ALA A 148 -32.30 -20.40 13.15
N SER A 149 -32.19 -20.05 11.86
CA SER A 149 -31.28 -20.74 10.93
C SER A 149 -29.80 -20.47 11.23
N ALA A 150 -29.50 -19.44 12.01
CA ALA A 150 -28.15 -19.11 12.50
C ALA A 150 -27.77 -19.87 13.79
N ALA A 151 -28.63 -20.75 14.29
CA ALA A 151 -28.37 -21.53 15.51
C ALA A 151 -27.16 -22.44 15.32
N LYS A 152 -26.31 -22.52 16.34
CA LYS A 152 -25.21 -23.47 16.37
C LYS A 152 -25.75 -24.90 16.44
N SER A 153 -25.04 -25.81 15.76
CA SER A 153 -25.39 -27.24 15.81
C SER A 153 -25.44 -27.74 17.25
N GLY A 154 -26.57 -28.28 17.66
CA GLY A 154 -26.79 -28.78 19.02
C GLY A 154 -27.12 -27.72 20.06
N ASP A 155 -27.21 -26.43 19.71
CA ASP A 155 -27.57 -25.35 20.62
C ASP A 155 -28.52 -24.33 19.96
N ALA A 156 -29.82 -24.60 20.03
CA ALA A 156 -30.83 -23.72 19.45
C ALA A 156 -30.91 -22.31 20.08
N LYS A 157 -30.31 -22.12 21.26
CA LYS A 157 -30.30 -20.85 22.00
C LYS A 157 -29.04 -20.01 21.77
N THR A 158 -28.06 -20.51 21.00
CA THR A 158 -26.90 -19.72 20.59
C THR A 158 -26.87 -19.59 19.08
N TRP A 159 -27.03 -18.36 18.58
CA TRP A 159 -26.98 -18.03 17.16
C TRP A 159 -25.62 -17.40 16.82
N GLU A 160 -25.00 -17.83 15.73
CA GLU A 160 -23.69 -17.30 15.31
C GLU A 160 -23.84 -16.41 14.08
N VAL A 161 -23.20 -15.26 14.09
CA VAL A 161 -23.00 -14.42 12.91
C VAL A 161 -21.55 -13.99 12.80
N THR A 162 -21.01 -13.97 11.57
CA THR A 162 -19.64 -13.52 11.30
C THR A 162 -19.68 -12.30 10.39
N PHE A 163 -18.91 -11.29 10.75
CA PHE A 163 -18.63 -10.12 9.90
C PHE A 163 -17.21 -10.22 9.34
N GLU A 164 -17.01 -9.67 8.16
CA GLU A 164 -15.69 -9.47 7.57
C GLU A 164 -15.51 -7.98 7.30
N ALA A 165 -14.45 -7.39 7.82
CA ALA A 165 -14.22 -5.95 7.77
C ALA A 165 -12.73 -5.63 7.62
N PRO A 166 -12.34 -4.45 7.06
CA PRO A 166 -10.96 -4.00 7.01
C PRO A 166 -10.32 -3.97 8.40
N LYS A 167 -9.08 -4.41 8.52
CA LYS A 167 -8.34 -4.32 9.77
C LYS A 167 -7.88 -2.90 10.08
N TYR A 168 -7.54 -2.14 9.03
CA TYR A 168 -6.96 -0.81 9.14
C TYR A 168 -7.85 0.26 8.49
N ASN A 169 -7.86 1.45 9.08
CA ASN A 169 -8.51 2.63 8.51
C ASN A 169 -7.68 3.26 7.37
N ALA A 170 -8.13 4.40 6.84
CA ALA A 170 -7.44 5.11 5.76
C ALA A 170 -6.07 5.69 6.18
N LEU A 171 -5.80 5.83 7.47
CA LEU A 171 -4.54 6.31 8.04
C LEU A 171 -3.58 5.16 8.40
N GLY A 172 -4.01 3.89 8.20
CA GLY A 172 -3.23 2.72 8.57
C GLY A 172 -3.23 2.41 10.07
N GLU A 173 -4.23 2.89 10.81
CA GLU A 173 -4.47 2.58 12.20
C GLU A 173 -5.44 1.40 12.32
N GLU A 174 -5.22 0.52 13.29
CA GLU A 174 -6.09 -0.63 13.52
C GLU A 174 -7.46 -0.18 14.02
N ILE A 175 -8.53 -0.73 13.40
CA ILE A 175 -9.92 -0.36 13.75
C ILE A 175 -10.39 -1.23 14.90
N ALA A 176 -10.79 -0.58 16.00
CA ALA A 176 -11.44 -1.24 17.13
C ALA A 176 -12.95 -1.34 16.87
N TYR A 177 -13.39 -2.49 16.33
CA TYR A 177 -14.81 -2.75 16.13
C TYR A 177 -15.53 -3.12 17.43
N THR A 178 -16.79 -2.69 17.54
CA THR A 178 -17.72 -3.13 18.59
C THR A 178 -19.00 -3.67 17.95
N VAL A 179 -19.90 -4.25 18.74
CA VAL A 179 -21.18 -4.77 18.26
C VAL A 179 -22.33 -4.19 19.08
N THR A 180 -23.47 -3.97 18.41
CA THR A 180 -24.73 -3.61 19.03
C THR A 180 -25.83 -4.52 18.52
N GLU A 181 -26.93 -4.58 19.26
CA GLU A 181 -28.12 -5.37 18.97
C GLU A 181 -29.36 -4.50 18.98
N SER A 182 -30.31 -4.77 18.09
CA SER A 182 -31.65 -4.13 18.06
C SER A 182 -32.71 -5.13 17.61
#